data_6039fb6a6a42eaef0e83e3ac1a45a836
#
_entry.id   6039fb6a6a42eaef0e83e3ac1a45a836
#
_cell.length_a   1.000
_cell.length_b   1.000
_cell.length_c   1.000
_cell.angle_alpha   90.00
_cell.angle_beta   90.00
_cell.angle_gamma   90.00
#
_symmetry.space_group_name_H-M   'P 1'
#
loop_
_entity.id
_entity.type
_entity.pdbx_description
1 polymer ?
#
loop_
_entity_poly.entity_id
_entity_poly.type
_entity_poly.pdbx_seq_one_letter_code
_entity_poly.pdbx_strand_id
1 'polypeptide(L)'
;MKKSPKHSTKNFLLLVSVIFINSIYSDSYEHNLYNNYGVVGTISTPSARTFDEGVHGLTIYKGTPNQSVTVSASPFNWLEASFFYTNVTDRPYCYEPGDVVCSQDFKDKGFNLKVRLKEQGVFPAVAIGLNDFAGTGIYSSEYIVGSYGINRTDFHFGIGFG
;
A
#
# COMPACT_ATOMS: atom_id res chain seq x y z
N MET A 1 -35.55 -38.79 16.16
CA MET A 1 -34.74 -37.73 16.82
C MET A 1 -33.36 -37.70 16.18
N LYS A 2 -33.07 -36.67 15.37
CA LYS A 2 -31.81 -36.52 14.63
C LYS A 2 -30.93 -35.54 15.39
N LYS A 3 -29.79 -36.00 15.91
CA LYS A 3 -28.80 -35.16 16.62
C LYS A 3 -28.06 -34.27 15.59
N SER A 4 -28.11 -32.97 15.81
CA SER A 4 -27.37 -31.95 15.08
C SER A 4 -25.86 -32.00 15.42
N PRO A 5 -24.94 -31.85 14.52
CA PRO A 5 -23.50 -31.81 14.81
C PRO A 5 -23.08 -30.40 15.29
N LYS A 6 -22.76 -30.28 16.59
CA LYS A 6 -22.21 -29.07 17.24
C LYS A 6 -20.67 -29.03 17.18
N HIS A 7 -20.03 -29.19 16.04
CA HIS A 7 -18.57 -29.25 16.01
C HIS A 7 -17.85 -28.24 15.06
N SER A 8 -18.58 -27.31 14.41
CA SER A 8 -17.96 -26.46 13.38
C SER A 8 -17.38 -25.13 13.89
N THR A 9 -17.99 -24.54 14.93
CA THR A 9 -17.60 -23.18 15.37
C THR A 9 -16.32 -23.11 16.18
N LYS A 10 -16.00 -24.15 16.97
CA LYS A 10 -14.75 -24.17 17.77
C LYS A 10 -13.50 -24.32 16.89
N ASN A 11 -13.58 -25.11 15.84
CA ASN A 11 -12.44 -25.32 14.94
C ASN A 11 -12.20 -24.10 14.04
N PHE A 12 -13.24 -23.36 13.69
CA PHE A 12 -13.11 -22.10 12.93
C PHE A 12 -12.46 -21.00 13.77
N LEU A 13 -12.83 -20.86 15.05
CA LEU A 13 -12.19 -19.90 15.95
C LEU A 13 -10.70 -20.24 16.21
N LEU A 14 -10.36 -21.54 16.29
CA LEU A 14 -8.97 -21.96 16.46
C LEU A 14 -8.13 -21.69 15.20
N LEU A 15 -8.71 -21.85 14.01
CA LEU A 15 -8.03 -21.55 12.75
C LEU A 15 -7.77 -20.04 12.60
N VAL A 16 -8.74 -19.21 12.95
CA VAL A 16 -8.59 -17.75 12.94
C VAL A 16 -7.56 -17.28 13.96
N SER A 17 -7.49 -17.88 15.15
CA SER A 17 -6.49 -17.53 16.16
C SER A 17 -5.06 -17.94 15.76
N VAL A 18 -4.89 -19.04 15.03
CA VAL A 18 -3.56 -19.47 14.53
C VAL A 18 -3.04 -18.53 13.46
N ILE A 19 -3.91 -17.96 12.61
CA ILE A 19 -3.51 -16.98 11.58
C ILE A 19 -3.02 -15.68 12.23
N PHE A 20 -3.59 -15.27 13.37
CA PHE A 20 -3.16 -14.04 14.06
C PHE A 20 -1.90 -14.22 14.92
N ILE A 21 -1.57 -15.43 15.37
CA ILE A 21 -0.41 -15.66 16.27
C ILE A 21 0.92 -15.62 15.50
N ASN A 22 0.94 -15.91 14.21
CA ASN A 22 2.18 -15.84 13.41
C ASN A 22 2.66 -14.42 13.09
N SER A 23 1.86 -13.40 13.40
CA SER A 23 2.22 -11.98 13.16
C SER A 23 2.98 -11.32 14.32
N ILE A 24 3.25 -12.03 15.42
CA ILE A 24 3.83 -11.44 16.65
C ILE A 24 5.37 -11.63 16.74
N TYR A 25 5.97 -12.44 15.89
CA TYR A 25 7.42 -12.57 15.80
C TYR A 25 7.96 -11.72 14.65
N SER A 26 7.90 -10.42 14.81
CA SER A 26 8.63 -9.49 13.97
C SER A 26 9.79 -8.92 14.76
N ASP A 27 10.97 -9.38 14.41
CA ASP A 27 12.23 -8.83 14.86
C ASP A 27 12.37 -7.37 14.36
N SER A 28 12.98 -6.52 15.16
CA SER A 28 13.22 -5.09 14.98
C SER A 28 13.01 -4.55 13.56
N TYR A 29 11.79 -4.10 13.25
CA TYR A 29 11.56 -3.29 12.05
C TYR A 29 12.32 -1.98 12.21
N GLU A 30 13.39 -1.81 11.47
CA GLU A 30 13.85 -0.48 11.17
C GLU A 30 12.65 0.31 10.66
N HIS A 31 12.45 1.52 11.14
CA HIS A 31 11.35 2.45 11.00
C HIS A 31 10.71 2.60 9.59
N ASN A 32 10.51 1.51 8.88
CA ASN A 32 9.84 1.46 7.60
C ASN A 32 8.33 1.56 7.81
N LEU A 33 7.70 2.55 7.22
CA LEU A 33 6.26 2.76 7.26
C LEU A 33 5.71 2.73 5.84
N TYR A 34 4.49 2.22 5.69
CA TYR A 34 3.76 2.39 4.44
C TYR A 34 3.31 3.83 4.27
N ASN A 35 3.53 4.37 3.11
CA ASN A 35 2.94 5.65 2.68
C ASN A 35 1.50 5.45 2.19
N ASN A 36 0.85 6.51 1.72
CA ASN A 36 -0.52 6.48 1.23
C ASN A 36 -0.72 5.58 -0.01
N TYR A 37 0.36 5.25 -0.73
CA TYR A 37 0.33 4.36 -1.89
C TYR A 37 0.60 2.89 -1.52
N GLY A 38 0.85 2.60 -0.23
CA GLY A 38 1.13 1.24 0.25
C GLY A 38 2.50 0.71 -0.12
N VAL A 39 3.47 1.57 -0.31
CA VAL A 39 4.90 1.26 -0.42
C VAL A 39 5.67 1.96 0.68
N VAL A 40 6.89 1.49 1.01
CA VAL A 40 7.69 2.16 2.04
C VAL A 40 7.99 3.59 1.65
N GLY A 41 7.70 4.51 2.58
CA GLY A 41 7.90 5.94 2.39
C GLY A 41 7.28 6.77 3.50
N THR A 42 7.14 8.08 3.28
CA THR A 42 6.57 9.04 4.23
C THR A 42 5.35 9.71 3.64
N ILE A 43 4.20 9.64 4.30
CA ILE A 43 2.92 10.25 3.90
C ILE A 43 2.58 9.94 2.42
N SER A 44 2.98 10.81 1.49
CA SER A 44 2.74 10.64 0.05
C SER A 44 4.02 10.53 -0.78
N THR A 45 5.17 10.45 -0.13
CA THR A 45 6.47 10.36 -0.80
C THR A 45 7.03 8.95 -0.66
N PRO A 46 7.28 8.21 -1.74
CA PRO A 46 7.98 6.92 -1.65
C PRO A 46 9.44 7.13 -1.25
N SER A 47 10.02 6.10 -0.65
CA SER A 47 11.46 6.03 -0.37
C SER A 47 12.09 4.89 -1.16
N ALA A 48 13.43 4.88 -1.25
CA ALA A 48 14.16 3.74 -1.81
C ALA A 48 14.36 2.59 -0.82
N ARG A 49 13.73 2.67 0.36
CA ARG A 49 13.65 1.58 1.34
C ARG A 49 12.56 0.60 0.93
N THR A 50 12.70 -0.66 1.33
CA THR A 50 11.71 -1.72 1.15
C THR A 50 11.57 -2.50 2.44
N PHE A 51 10.42 -3.13 2.65
CA PHE A 51 10.28 -4.15 3.67
C PHE A 51 11.01 -5.43 3.26
N ASP A 52 11.23 -6.30 4.23
CA ASP A 52 11.75 -7.64 4.00
C ASP A 52 10.77 -8.50 3.18
N GLU A 53 11.31 -9.57 2.60
CA GLU A 53 10.52 -10.54 1.86
C GLU A 53 9.41 -11.15 2.71
N GLY A 54 8.22 -11.27 2.15
CA GLY A 54 7.05 -11.85 2.79
C GLY A 54 6.26 -10.89 3.68
N VAL A 55 6.70 -9.64 3.87
CA VAL A 55 5.92 -8.65 4.61
C VAL A 55 4.72 -8.21 3.78
N HIS A 56 3.57 -8.13 4.45
CA HIS A 56 2.34 -7.59 3.88
C HIS A 56 1.65 -6.67 4.86
N GLY A 57 0.85 -5.76 4.34
CA GLY A 57 0.19 -4.75 5.13
C GLY A 57 -1.17 -4.33 4.59
N LEU A 58 -1.91 -3.69 5.46
CA LEU A 58 -3.16 -3.02 5.16
C LEU A 58 -3.04 -1.58 5.64
N THR A 59 -3.26 -0.64 4.72
CA THR A 59 -3.27 0.78 5.03
C THR A 59 -4.68 1.34 4.81
N ILE A 60 -5.15 2.11 5.77
CA ILE A 60 -6.42 2.84 5.67
C ILE A 60 -6.07 4.31 5.79
N TYR A 61 -6.35 5.06 4.74
CA TYR A 61 -6.16 6.50 4.69
C TYR A 61 -7.50 7.22 4.61
N LYS A 62 -7.68 8.24 5.44
CA LYS A 62 -8.86 9.10 5.40
C LYS A 62 -8.42 10.56 5.40
N GLY A 63 -8.56 11.20 4.27
CA GLY A 63 -8.26 12.62 4.07
C GLY A 63 -9.25 13.26 3.11
N THR A 64 -8.95 14.48 2.71
CA THR A 64 -9.67 15.20 1.67
C THR A 64 -8.66 15.51 0.56
N PRO A 65 -8.94 15.17 -0.69
CA PRO A 65 -10.21 14.61 -1.22
C PRO A 65 -10.31 13.08 -1.14
N ASN A 66 -9.24 12.36 -0.73
CA ASN A 66 -9.13 10.92 -0.91
C ASN A 66 -9.36 10.14 0.38
N GLN A 67 -10.10 9.06 0.26
CA GLN A 67 -10.24 8.03 1.30
C GLN A 67 -9.92 6.69 0.66
N SER A 68 -8.87 6.02 1.15
CA SER A 68 -8.38 4.79 0.50
C SER A 68 -8.15 3.65 1.47
N VAL A 69 -8.29 2.45 0.92
CA VAL A 69 -7.83 1.20 1.53
C VAL A 69 -6.83 0.59 0.57
N THR A 70 -5.66 0.23 1.09
CA THR A 70 -4.56 -0.30 0.30
C THR A 70 -4.05 -1.58 0.92
N VAL A 71 -3.96 -2.64 0.13
CA VAL A 71 -3.31 -3.91 0.50
C VAL A 71 -1.95 -3.94 -0.15
N SER A 72 -0.92 -4.22 0.63
CA SER A 72 0.47 -4.19 0.21
C SER A 72 1.16 -5.52 0.46
N ALA A 73 2.14 -5.84 -0.38
CA ALA A 73 3.00 -6.99 -0.22
C ALA A 73 4.43 -6.69 -0.70
N SER A 74 5.41 -7.30 -0.03
CA SER A 74 6.81 -7.33 -0.45
C SER A 74 7.17 -8.77 -0.82
N PRO A 75 6.88 -9.22 -2.06
CA PRO A 75 7.14 -10.59 -2.48
C PRO A 75 8.62 -10.94 -2.44
N PHE A 76 9.49 -9.95 -2.62
CA PHE A 76 10.94 -10.02 -2.51
C PHE A 76 11.46 -8.78 -1.80
N ASN A 77 12.62 -8.86 -1.20
CA ASN A 77 13.24 -7.74 -0.47
C ASN A 77 13.54 -6.50 -1.35
N TRP A 78 13.47 -6.63 -2.67
CA TRP A 78 13.68 -5.56 -3.66
C TRP A 78 12.41 -5.13 -4.39
N LEU A 79 11.26 -5.78 -4.12
CA LEU A 79 9.99 -5.56 -4.82
C LEU A 79 8.86 -5.32 -3.84
N GLU A 80 8.18 -4.21 -3.98
CA GLU A 80 6.91 -3.92 -3.31
C GLU A 80 5.80 -3.71 -4.33
N ALA A 81 4.64 -4.26 -4.03
CA ALA A 81 3.43 -4.10 -4.82
C ALA A 81 2.25 -3.78 -3.90
N SER A 82 1.34 -2.94 -4.36
CA SER A 82 0.10 -2.70 -3.64
C SER A 82 -1.09 -2.60 -4.59
N PHE A 83 -2.27 -2.94 -4.07
CA PHE A 83 -3.56 -2.69 -4.69
C PHE A 83 -4.31 -1.71 -3.82
N PHE A 84 -4.89 -0.68 -4.41
CA PHE A 84 -5.69 0.30 -3.69
C PHE A 84 -7.09 0.43 -4.26
N TYR A 85 -7.99 0.85 -3.38
CA TYR A 85 -9.33 1.32 -3.71
C TYR A 85 -9.57 2.64 -3.00
N THR A 86 -9.85 3.70 -3.77
CA THR A 86 -9.98 5.07 -3.28
C THR A 86 -11.34 5.65 -3.63
N ASN A 87 -11.96 6.30 -2.65
CA ASN A 87 -13.10 7.19 -2.84
C ASN A 87 -12.60 8.63 -2.98
N VAL A 88 -12.85 9.26 -4.12
CA VAL A 88 -12.44 10.64 -4.43
C VAL A 88 -13.64 11.56 -4.19
N THR A 89 -13.70 12.21 -3.02
CA THR A 89 -14.89 12.90 -2.51
C THR A 89 -15.16 14.25 -3.14
N ASP A 90 -14.20 14.85 -3.82
CA ASP A 90 -14.36 16.12 -4.55
C ASP A 90 -14.66 15.94 -6.04
N ARG A 91 -14.78 14.70 -6.49
CA ARG A 91 -15.08 14.35 -7.87
C ARG A 91 -16.37 13.53 -7.94
N PRO A 92 -17.52 14.17 -8.19
CA PRO A 92 -18.79 13.46 -8.30
C PRO A 92 -18.82 12.59 -9.56
N TYR A 93 -19.43 11.41 -9.43
CA TYR A 93 -19.70 10.53 -10.56
C TYR A 93 -21.14 10.65 -10.97
N CYS A 94 -21.39 11.14 -12.20
CA CYS A 94 -22.72 11.27 -12.80
C CYS A 94 -22.93 10.11 -13.78
N TYR A 95 -24.10 9.48 -13.71
CA TYR A 95 -24.40 8.29 -14.51
C TYR A 95 -24.63 8.63 -15.98
N GLU A 96 -25.22 9.81 -16.26
CA GLU A 96 -25.43 10.31 -17.62
C GLU A 96 -24.84 11.71 -17.81
N PRO A 97 -24.34 12.02 -19.02
CA PRO A 97 -23.90 13.37 -19.35
C PRO A 97 -25.07 14.35 -19.28
N GLY A 98 -25.04 15.27 -18.33
CA GLY A 98 -26.09 16.26 -18.11
C GLY A 98 -26.92 16.07 -16.86
N ASP A 99 -26.67 15.03 -16.07
CA ASP A 99 -27.29 14.84 -14.76
C ASP A 99 -27.02 16.03 -13.84
N VAL A 100 -28.08 16.60 -13.28
CA VAL A 100 -28.02 17.74 -12.35
C VAL A 100 -27.60 17.26 -10.94
N VAL A 101 -27.78 15.96 -10.65
CA VAL A 101 -27.46 15.36 -9.35
C VAL A 101 -26.64 14.11 -9.57
N CYS A 102 -25.37 14.19 -9.18
CA CYS A 102 -24.47 13.04 -9.18
C CYS A 102 -24.71 12.21 -7.91
N SER A 103 -24.96 10.94 -8.07
CA SER A 103 -25.44 10.07 -6.99
C SER A 103 -24.33 9.51 -6.07
N GLN A 104 -23.06 9.61 -6.46
CA GLN A 104 -21.93 9.07 -5.70
C GLN A 104 -20.61 9.76 -6.02
N ASP A 105 -19.63 9.58 -5.14
CA ASP A 105 -18.26 10.01 -5.39
C ASP A 105 -17.58 9.09 -6.42
N PHE A 106 -16.57 9.63 -7.09
CA PHE A 106 -15.77 8.86 -8.02
C PHE A 106 -14.95 7.79 -7.27
N LYS A 107 -14.90 6.58 -7.84
CA LYS A 107 -14.13 5.45 -7.31
C LYS A 107 -12.92 5.21 -8.18
N ASP A 108 -11.75 5.28 -7.56
CA ASP A 108 -10.48 4.99 -8.18
C ASP A 108 -9.92 3.67 -7.65
N LYS A 109 -9.28 2.90 -8.51
CA LYS A 109 -8.63 1.65 -8.15
C LYS A 109 -7.46 1.42 -9.08
N GLY A 110 -6.40 0.87 -8.55
CA GLY A 110 -5.21 0.57 -9.33
C GLY A 110 -4.18 -0.19 -8.53
N PHE A 111 -3.03 -0.34 -9.14
CA PHE A 111 -1.88 -0.98 -8.54
C PHE A 111 -0.74 0.01 -8.44
N ASN A 112 0.09 -0.13 -7.41
CA ASN A 112 1.38 0.53 -7.33
C ASN A 112 2.47 -0.54 -7.29
N LEU A 113 3.60 -0.21 -7.88
CA LEU A 113 4.78 -1.09 -7.93
C LEU A 113 6.02 -0.27 -7.62
N LYS A 114 6.90 -0.81 -6.78
CA LYS A 114 8.21 -0.22 -6.51
C LYS A 114 9.29 -1.29 -6.58
N VAL A 115 10.36 -0.99 -7.31
CA VAL A 115 11.52 -1.85 -7.48
C VAL A 115 12.75 -1.14 -6.93
N ARG A 116 13.37 -1.70 -5.90
CA ARG A 116 14.66 -1.24 -5.38
C ARG A 116 15.76 -1.77 -6.30
N LEU A 117 16.43 -0.84 -6.99
CA LEU A 117 17.52 -1.15 -7.92
C LEU A 117 18.85 -1.32 -7.19
N LYS A 118 19.02 -0.60 -6.06
CA LYS A 118 20.27 -0.60 -5.31
C LYS A 118 20.00 -0.33 -3.82
N GLU A 119 20.65 -1.09 -2.97
CA GLU A 119 20.74 -0.83 -1.55
C GLU A 119 21.73 0.28 -1.23
N GLN A 120 21.53 0.92 -0.07
CA GLN A 120 22.47 1.90 0.44
C GLN A 120 23.80 1.22 0.81
N GLY A 121 24.88 1.86 0.36
CA GLY A 121 26.23 1.60 0.80
C GLY A 121 26.95 2.93 0.92
N VAL A 122 28.06 3.09 0.21
CA VAL A 122 28.74 4.40 0.07
C VAL A 122 27.84 5.40 -0.69
N PHE A 123 27.02 4.90 -1.60
CA PHE A 123 26.05 5.67 -2.38
C PHE A 123 24.62 5.45 -1.85
N PRO A 124 23.68 6.37 -2.12
CA PRO A 124 22.28 6.21 -1.75
C PRO A 124 21.68 4.91 -2.29
N ALA A 125 20.67 4.41 -1.57
CA ALA A 125 19.73 3.45 -2.13
C ALA A 125 18.95 4.11 -3.27
N VAL A 126 18.57 3.35 -4.30
CA VAL A 126 17.81 3.84 -5.45
C VAL A 126 16.66 2.89 -5.73
N ALA A 127 15.47 3.46 -5.95
CA ALA A 127 14.30 2.73 -6.39
C ALA A 127 13.57 3.49 -7.51
N ILE A 128 12.83 2.74 -8.31
CA ILE A 128 11.89 3.25 -9.29
C ILE A 128 10.50 2.70 -8.98
N GLY A 129 9.47 3.39 -9.40
CA GLY A 129 8.11 2.89 -9.21
C GLY A 129 7.10 3.48 -10.15
N LEU A 130 5.95 2.81 -10.17
CA LEU A 130 4.76 3.17 -10.90
C LEU A 130 3.62 3.30 -9.90
N ASN A 131 2.90 4.40 -9.92
CA ASN A 131 1.68 4.58 -9.17
C ASN A 131 0.48 4.51 -10.10
N ASP A 132 -0.61 3.96 -9.60
CA ASP A 132 -1.91 3.89 -10.27
C ASP A 132 -1.80 3.37 -11.72
N PHE A 133 -1.04 2.29 -11.88
CA PHE A 133 -0.99 1.60 -13.16
C PHE A 133 -2.04 0.46 -13.22
N ALA A 134 -2.43 0.05 -14.42
CA ALA A 134 -3.40 -1.04 -14.65
C ALA A 134 -4.71 -0.91 -13.86
N GLY A 135 -5.23 0.31 -13.76
CA GLY A 135 -6.46 0.61 -13.06
C GLY A 135 -7.25 1.74 -13.74
N THR A 136 -7.78 2.66 -12.93
CA THR A 136 -8.52 3.81 -13.43
C THR A 136 -7.59 4.91 -13.96
N GLY A 137 -6.36 5.01 -13.42
CA GLY A 137 -5.27 5.84 -13.92
C GLY A 137 -5.44 7.35 -13.67
N ILE A 138 -6.19 7.75 -12.65
CA ILE A 138 -6.42 9.18 -12.35
C ILE A 138 -5.15 9.85 -11.81
N TYR A 139 -4.38 9.09 -11.01
CA TYR A 139 -3.14 9.54 -10.37
C TYR A 139 -1.93 8.76 -10.90
N SER A 140 -2.02 8.30 -12.14
CA SER A 140 -0.95 7.56 -12.80
C SER A 140 0.33 8.38 -12.84
N SER A 141 1.41 7.81 -12.35
CA SER A 141 2.72 8.45 -12.34
C SER A 141 3.85 7.45 -12.24
N GLU A 142 4.99 7.80 -12.83
CA GLU A 142 6.25 7.11 -12.65
C GLU A 142 7.18 7.94 -11.77
N TYR A 143 8.07 7.29 -11.03
CA TYR A 143 9.05 8.00 -10.22
C TYR A 143 10.38 7.27 -10.11
N ILE A 144 11.40 8.04 -9.82
CA ILE A 144 12.69 7.58 -9.30
C ILE A 144 12.97 8.24 -7.97
N VAL A 145 13.45 7.48 -6.99
CA VAL A 145 13.73 7.99 -5.65
C VAL A 145 15.06 7.46 -5.15
N GLY A 146 15.80 8.32 -4.46
CA GLY A 146 16.99 8.01 -3.70
C GLY A 146 16.75 8.13 -2.20
N SER A 147 17.42 7.30 -1.40
CA SER A 147 17.38 7.37 0.07
C SER A 147 18.78 7.19 0.63
N TYR A 148 19.13 8.04 1.60
CA TYR A 148 20.41 7.97 2.28
C TYR A 148 20.27 8.21 3.77
N GLY A 149 20.59 7.20 4.56
CA GLY A 149 20.53 7.23 6.01
C GLY A 149 21.90 7.58 6.61
N ILE A 150 21.92 8.51 7.55
CA ILE A 150 23.07 8.87 8.37
C ILE A 150 22.64 8.84 9.84
N ASN A 151 23.18 7.92 10.60
CA ASN A 151 22.81 7.70 12.01
C ASN A 151 21.29 7.40 12.14
N ARG A 152 20.55 8.32 12.76
CA ARG A 152 19.09 8.23 13.00
C ARG A 152 18.27 9.08 12.03
N THR A 153 18.88 9.61 10.99
CA THR A 153 18.21 10.48 10.00
C THR A 153 18.27 9.82 8.64
N ASP A 154 17.13 9.71 7.99
CA ASP A 154 17.03 9.20 6.63
C ASP A 154 16.53 10.31 5.69
N PHE A 155 17.29 10.58 4.64
CA PHE A 155 16.98 11.59 3.64
C PHE A 155 16.41 10.89 2.40
N HIS A 156 15.30 11.42 1.91
CA HIS A 156 14.64 10.93 0.69
C HIS A 156 14.55 12.07 -0.32
N PHE A 157 14.88 11.78 -1.55
CA PHE A 157 14.75 12.72 -2.66
C PHE A 157 14.33 11.96 -3.91
N GLY A 158 13.48 12.56 -4.72
CA GLY A 158 13.00 11.89 -5.92
C GLY A 158 12.40 12.87 -6.91
N ILE A 159 12.14 12.34 -8.10
CA ILE A 159 11.45 13.03 -9.19
C ILE A 159 10.35 12.09 -9.67
N GLY A 160 9.14 12.63 -9.85
CA GLY A 160 8.00 11.93 -10.43
C GLY A 160 7.51 12.64 -11.68
N PHE A 161 6.87 11.86 -12.56
CA PHE A 161 6.24 12.29 -13.78
C PHE A 161 4.84 11.66 -13.84
N GLY A 162 3.83 12.41 -14.31
CA GLY A 162 2.45 11.96 -14.40
C GLY A 162 1.47 13.06 -14.74
#